data_3b6199b83474ffac87174e403100572e
#
_entry.id   3b6199b83474ffac87174e403100572e
#
_cell.length_a   1.000
_cell.length_b   1.000
_cell.length_c   1.000
_cell.angle_alpha   90.00
_cell.angle_beta   90.00
_cell.angle_gamma   90.00
#
_symmetry.space_group_name_H-M   'P 1'
#
loop_
_entity.id
_entity.type
_entity.pdbx_description
1 polymer ?
#
loop_
_entity_poly.entity_id
_entity_poly.type
_entity_poly.pdbx_seq_one_letter_code
_entity_poly.pdbx_strand_id
1 'polypeptide(L)'
;MRIGLVQVTQETSSFNPTLTTLADFESFGIYEGDEILERLPSAGLVGGYLAGVRASGVEVETVSIVRGAARSGGRLSADAFRFFDDKVRVGLQQAGKLDG
;
A
#
# COMPACT_ATOMS: atom_id res chain seq x y z
N MET A 1 -14.20 1.62 15.04
CA MET A 1 -13.51 2.52 14.08
C MET A 1 -13.06 1.71 12.88
N ARG A 2 -13.37 2.17 11.69
CA ARG A 2 -12.95 1.51 10.44
C ARG A 2 -11.88 2.34 9.76
N ILE A 3 -10.71 1.74 9.51
CA ILE A 3 -9.55 2.42 8.92
C ILE A 3 -9.14 1.71 7.62
N GLY A 4 -9.04 2.48 6.53
CA GLY A 4 -8.52 1.98 5.26
C GLY A 4 -6.99 1.95 5.28
N LEU A 5 -6.41 0.83 4.85
CA LEU A 5 -4.97 0.66 4.77
C LEU A 5 -4.50 0.63 3.32
N VAL A 6 -3.71 1.62 2.97
CA VAL A 6 -3.04 1.73 1.67
C VAL A 6 -1.57 2.03 1.90
N GLN A 7 -0.71 1.33 1.18
CA GLN A 7 0.72 1.64 1.14
C GLN A 7 1.24 1.54 -0.29
N VAL A 8 1.74 2.63 -0.82
CA VAL A 8 2.51 2.63 -2.07
C VAL A 8 3.78 3.40 -1.82
N THR A 9 4.91 2.73 -1.84
CA THR A 9 6.20 3.31 -1.48
C THR A 9 7.26 3.05 -2.54
N GLN A 10 8.03 4.11 -2.85
CA GLN A 10 9.18 4.05 -3.73
C GLN A 10 10.01 5.33 -3.53
N GLU A 11 11.31 5.18 -3.44
CA GLU A 11 12.22 6.33 -3.39
C GLU A 11 12.57 6.75 -4.81
N THR A 12 12.13 7.95 -5.19
CA THR A 12 12.28 8.46 -6.56
C THR A 12 13.40 9.48 -6.67
N SER A 13 14.30 9.26 -7.64
CA SER A 13 15.24 10.28 -8.10
C SER A 13 14.82 10.81 -9.46
N SER A 14 14.55 12.10 -9.56
CA SER A 14 14.20 12.75 -10.83
C SER A 14 15.37 12.79 -11.81
N PHE A 15 16.59 12.58 -11.33
CA PHE A 15 17.78 12.49 -12.18
C PHE A 15 17.98 11.12 -12.81
N ASN A 16 17.29 10.09 -12.30
CA ASN A 16 17.37 8.76 -12.89
C ASN A 16 16.44 8.71 -14.12
N PRO A 17 16.96 8.46 -15.33
CA PRO A 17 16.14 8.42 -16.55
C PRO A 17 15.30 7.16 -16.68
N THR A 18 15.61 6.11 -15.93
CA THR A 18 14.89 4.84 -15.98
C THR A 18 13.64 4.92 -15.12
N LEU A 19 12.47 4.74 -15.73
CA LEU A 19 11.19 4.75 -15.01
C LEU A 19 11.07 3.52 -14.09
N THR A 20 10.41 3.72 -12.97
CA THR A 20 9.97 2.61 -12.12
C THR A 20 8.65 2.08 -12.66
N THR A 21 8.65 0.84 -13.11
CA THR A 21 7.52 0.23 -13.82
C THR A 21 6.63 -0.59 -12.89
N LEU A 22 5.45 -0.98 -13.38
CA LEU A 22 4.59 -1.92 -12.65
C LEU A 22 5.32 -3.24 -12.38
N ALA A 23 6.12 -3.74 -13.34
CA ALA A 23 6.92 -4.95 -13.15
C ALA A 23 7.92 -4.82 -12.00
N ASP A 24 8.47 -3.64 -11.76
CA ASP A 24 9.37 -3.40 -10.63
C ASP A 24 8.62 -3.57 -9.29
N PHE A 25 7.39 -3.09 -9.21
CA PHE A 25 6.53 -3.29 -8.04
C PHE A 25 6.15 -4.77 -7.88
N GLU A 26 5.79 -5.45 -8.96
CA GLU A 26 5.42 -6.87 -8.94
C GLU A 26 6.59 -7.74 -8.45
N SER A 27 7.81 -7.44 -8.89
CA SER A 27 9.00 -8.19 -8.45
C SER A 27 9.31 -7.98 -6.97
N PHE A 28 8.97 -6.84 -6.40
CA PHE A 28 9.15 -6.55 -4.98
C PHE A 28 7.98 -7.03 -4.12
N GLY A 29 6.81 -7.11 -4.69
CA GLY A 29 5.59 -7.64 -4.08
C GLY A 29 4.44 -6.62 -4.02
N ILE A 30 3.35 -6.96 -4.71
CA ILE A 30 2.07 -6.27 -4.61
C ILE A 30 1.10 -7.19 -3.90
N TYR A 31 0.47 -6.70 -2.83
CA TYR A 31 -0.53 -7.43 -2.08
C TYR A 31 -1.84 -6.65 -2.03
N GLU A 32 -2.96 -7.34 -2.07
CA GLU A 32 -4.28 -6.73 -2.08
C GLU A 32 -5.18 -7.37 -1.01
N GLY A 33 -6.06 -6.58 -0.44
CA GLY A 33 -7.03 -7.05 0.53
C GLY A 33 -6.38 -7.71 1.74
N ASP A 34 -7.00 -8.75 2.24
CA ASP A 34 -6.57 -9.44 3.46
C ASP A 34 -5.16 -10.06 3.35
N GLU A 35 -4.67 -10.30 2.14
CA GLU A 35 -3.31 -10.80 1.92
C GLU A 35 -2.25 -9.87 2.54
N ILE A 36 -2.53 -8.58 2.61
CA ILE A 36 -1.61 -7.59 3.21
C ILE A 36 -1.31 -7.96 4.66
N LEU A 37 -2.35 -8.23 5.44
CA LEU A 37 -2.21 -8.57 6.86
C LEU A 37 -1.66 -9.98 7.06
N GLU A 38 -1.97 -10.90 6.17
CA GLU A 38 -1.46 -12.27 6.20
C GLU A 38 0.04 -12.34 5.91
N ARG A 39 0.49 -11.56 4.91
CA ARG A 39 1.88 -11.56 4.45
C ARG A 39 2.80 -10.67 5.26
N LEU A 40 2.28 -9.58 5.84
CA LEU A 40 3.07 -8.53 6.48
C LEU A 40 2.61 -8.23 7.92
N PRO A 41 2.31 -9.24 8.76
CA PRO A 41 1.72 -8.99 10.08
C PRO A 41 2.65 -8.27 11.05
N SER A 42 3.95 -8.31 10.82
CA SER A 42 4.95 -7.69 11.71
C SER A 42 6.07 -6.99 10.96
N ALA A 43 5.94 -6.80 9.63
CA ALA A 43 6.99 -6.23 8.80
C ALA A 43 6.71 -4.78 8.40
N GLY A 44 7.75 -3.95 8.41
CA GLY A 44 7.75 -2.61 7.84
C GLY A 44 6.64 -1.69 8.37
N LEU A 45 6.11 -0.87 7.48
CA LEU A 45 5.08 0.11 7.83
C LEU A 45 3.76 -0.55 8.24
N VAL A 46 3.38 -1.63 7.58
CA VAL A 46 2.15 -2.39 7.94
C VAL A 46 2.28 -2.97 9.34
N GLY A 47 3.42 -3.61 9.64
CA GLY A 47 3.69 -4.14 10.97
C GLY A 47 3.68 -3.06 12.04
N GLY A 48 4.27 -1.89 11.75
CA GLY A 48 4.25 -0.73 12.65
C GLY A 48 2.84 -0.21 12.91
N TYR A 49 2.04 -0.09 11.87
CA TYR A 49 0.63 0.28 12.00
C TYR A 49 -0.13 -0.69 12.91
N LEU A 50 -0.02 -1.99 12.65
CA LEU A 50 -0.71 -3.00 13.47
C LEU A 50 -0.25 -2.99 14.93
N ALA A 51 1.04 -2.80 15.16
CA ALA A 51 1.57 -2.67 16.52
C ALA A 51 1.01 -1.44 17.23
N GLY A 52 0.92 -0.30 16.52
CA GLY A 52 0.32 0.93 17.04
C GLY A 52 -1.16 0.76 17.39
N VAL A 53 -1.92 0.11 16.51
CA VAL A 53 -3.34 -0.19 16.76
C VAL A 53 -3.48 -1.03 18.04
N ARG A 54 -2.71 -2.10 18.18
CA ARG A 54 -2.73 -2.93 19.39
C ARG A 54 -2.37 -2.15 20.65
N ALA A 55 -1.32 -1.32 20.56
CA ALA A 55 -0.87 -0.53 21.72
C ALA A 55 -1.86 0.55 22.13
N SER A 56 -2.66 1.06 21.20
CA SER A 56 -3.64 2.12 21.48
C SER A 56 -4.80 1.68 22.37
N GLY A 57 -5.11 0.38 22.39
CA GLY A 57 -6.29 -0.15 23.08
C GLY A 57 -7.62 0.20 22.41
N VAL A 58 -7.59 0.89 21.27
CA VAL A 58 -8.79 1.22 20.48
C VAL A 58 -9.17 0.04 19.61
N GLU A 59 -10.47 -0.29 19.57
CA GLU A 59 -10.98 -1.30 18.66
C GLU A 59 -11.02 -0.73 17.24
N VAL A 60 -10.23 -1.35 16.33
CA VAL A 60 -10.09 -0.93 14.93
C VAL A 60 -10.33 -2.10 13.99
N GLU A 61 -11.27 -1.92 13.07
CA GLU A 61 -11.42 -2.78 11.90
C GLU A 61 -10.53 -2.20 10.78
N THR A 62 -9.50 -2.94 10.38
CA THR A 62 -8.63 -2.54 9.28
C THR A 62 -9.18 -3.06 7.96
N VAL A 63 -9.49 -2.16 7.05
CA VAL A 63 -9.91 -2.49 5.68
C VAL A 63 -8.70 -2.35 4.77
N SER A 64 -8.06 -3.48 4.48
CA SER A 64 -6.85 -3.52 3.65
C SER A 64 -7.21 -3.38 2.18
N ILE A 65 -6.57 -2.45 1.47
CA ILE A 65 -6.87 -2.15 0.07
C ILE A 65 -5.75 -2.63 -0.84
N VAL A 66 -4.60 -1.96 -0.82
CA VAL A 66 -3.46 -2.33 -1.64
C VAL A 66 -2.15 -1.95 -0.95
N ARG A 67 -1.16 -2.80 -1.12
CA ARG A 67 0.23 -2.53 -0.74
C ARG A 67 1.15 -2.82 -1.90
N GLY A 68 1.93 -1.82 -2.29
CA GLY A 68 3.00 -1.95 -3.26
C GLY A 68 4.25 -1.25 -2.79
N ALA A 69 5.39 -1.84 -3.11
CA ALA A 69 6.69 -1.23 -2.88
C ALA A 69 7.60 -1.55 -4.06
N ALA A 70 8.52 -0.67 -4.34
CA ALA A 70 9.58 -0.89 -5.32
C ALA A 70 10.89 -0.35 -4.77
N ARG A 71 12.00 -0.77 -5.39
CA ARG A 71 13.33 -0.25 -5.05
C ARG A 71 13.46 1.20 -5.51
N SER A 72 14.45 1.89 -4.96
CA SER A 72 14.83 3.23 -5.42
C SER A 72 15.09 3.23 -6.92
N GLY A 73 14.58 4.24 -7.60
CA GLY A 73 14.67 4.33 -9.05
C GLY A 73 14.22 5.68 -9.57
N GLY A 74 13.83 5.73 -10.83
CA GLY A 74 13.26 6.91 -11.45
C GLY A 74 11.79 7.08 -11.16
N ARG A 75 11.18 8.05 -11.83
CA ARG A 75 9.75 8.36 -11.68
C ARG A 75 8.88 7.15 -12.04
N LEU A 76 7.72 7.07 -11.46
CA LEU A 76 6.76 6.01 -11.78
C LEU A 76 6.33 6.11 -13.25
N SER A 77 6.23 4.96 -13.91
CA SER A 77 5.60 4.88 -15.22
C SER A 77 4.10 5.17 -15.11
N ALA A 78 3.50 5.60 -16.23
CA ALA A 78 2.05 5.85 -16.27
C ALA A 78 1.24 4.59 -15.90
N ASP A 79 1.73 3.41 -16.30
CA ASP A 79 1.07 2.14 -15.99
C ASP A 79 1.06 1.84 -14.49
N ALA A 80 2.21 2.05 -13.83
CA ALA A 80 2.32 1.85 -12.38
C ALA A 80 1.40 2.80 -11.63
N PHE A 81 1.40 4.08 -12.01
CA PHE A 81 0.53 5.07 -11.39
C PHE A 81 -0.95 4.70 -11.55
N ARG A 82 -1.38 4.40 -12.78
CA ARG A 82 -2.78 4.03 -13.05
C ARG A 82 -3.22 2.78 -12.30
N PHE A 83 -2.35 1.79 -12.20
CA PHE A 83 -2.65 0.57 -11.46
C PHE A 83 -3.01 0.89 -10.00
N PHE A 84 -2.16 1.63 -9.31
CA PHE A 84 -2.41 1.96 -7.90
C PHE A 84 -3.55 2.94 -7.72
N ASP A 85 -3.70 3.93 -8.59
CA ASP A 85 -4.83 4.85 -8.57
C ASP A 85 -6.16 4.10 -8.68
N ASP A 86 -6.27 3.18 -9.63
CA ASP A 86 -7.46 2.35 -9.80
C ASP A 86 -7.74 1.46 -8.60
N LYS A 87 -6.71 0.80 -8.05
CA LYS A 87 -6.86 -0.07 -6.88
C LYS A 87 -7.35 0.70 -5.66
N VAL A 88 -6.81 1.88 -5.44
CA VAL A 88 -7.22 2.74 -4.32
C VAL A 88 -8.66 3.21 -4.51
N ARG A 89 -9.02 3.70 -5.71
CA ARG A 89 -10.39 4.17 -5.99
C ARG A 89 -11.42 3.06 -5.80
N VAL A 90 -11.19 1.90 -6.41
CA VAL A 90 -12.11 0.76 -6.29
C VAL A 90 -12.18 0.28 -4.85
N GLY A 91 -11.04 0.16 -4.18
CA GLY A 91 -10.98 -0.27 -2.78
C GLY A 91 -11.75 0.65 -1.85
N LEU A 92 -11.63 1.97 -2.03
CA LEU A 92 -12.39 2.94 -1.24
C LEU A 92 -13.90 2.85 -1.50
N GLN A 93 -14.30 2.66 -2.76
CA GLN A 93 -15.71 2.49 -3.11
C GLN A 93 -16.29 1.23 -2.46
N GLN A 94 -15.56 0.12 -2.50
CA GLN A 94 -15.98 -1.14 -1.90
C GLN A 94 -15.99 -1.12 -0.37
N ALA A 95 -15.07 -0.38 0.23
CA ALA A 95 -14.98 -0.24 1.68
C ALA A 95 -16.20 0.45 2.29
N GLY A 96 -16.84 1.35 1.56
CA GLY A 96 -17.91 2.18 2.07
C GLY A 96 -17.39 3.23 3.07
N LYS A 97 -18.13 3.46 4.15
CA LYS A 97 -17.75 4.48 5.12
C LYS A 97 -16.53 4.06 5.94
N LEU A 98 -15.52 4.90 5.94
CA LEU A 98 -14.31 4.77 6.75
C LEU A 98 -14.20 5.97 7.71
N ASP A 99 -13.57 5.75 8.86
CA ASP A 99 -13.25 6.80 9.83
C ASP A 99 -11.88 7.43 9.55
N GLY A 100 -11.04 6.67 8.87
CA GLY A 100 -9.71 7.13 8.48
C GLY A 100 -9.06 6.23 7.45
#